data_0909456efee05ef411be78862f0444cc
#
_entry.id   0909456efee05ef411be78862f0444cc
#
_cell.length_a   1.000
_cell.length_b   1.000
_cell.length_c   1.000
_cell.angle_alpha   90.00
_cell.angle_beta   90.00
_cell.angle_gamma   90.00
#
_symmetry.space_group_name_H-M   'P 1'
#
loop_
_entity.id
_entity.type
_entity.pdbx_description
1 polymer ?
#
loop_
_entity_poly.entity_id
_entity_poly.type
_entity_poly.pdbx_seq_one_letter_code
_entity_poly.pdbx_strand_id
1 'polypeptide(L)'
;MLADTARRSSKQELEDLIKARYSLVYVSSHEEDRVEEALRRLCMEREMRLEVWSITEGFKVIANGTGTRDVKDPMKALDHVLRGEGRGLYILRDYHPFLKEPAVVRKLRDAASALRKTKKSLIMLSPVTKIPPELEKSVAAVLDWELPNRIEIEESARKLLAQAPPATQQMVEQDPTFMERVVEGALGLTLVEVENVYAKSMVRTHTFDLETILEEKKQIIRKSGLLEYYEHREEFSDVGGMDVLKDWLVKRRHAFGSRARDFGLPLPKGMLLIGVPGTGKSLTAKAVGALWQMPLLRLDVGKVFAGLVGSSEENIRNVIKTAEAIAPAILWIDELEKGFSGTGSSGMTDGGTTSRVFGSFITWLQEKTSPVFVIATANNVQQLPPELLRKGRFDEIFFCDLPDRDDRHQICEIHIRRKNRDPGQFDLDKLVDATVDYSGAEIEQAVIAALYDAFDTGEDLTTEGLLRTLKDIVPLAVTMREQIEAMREWARTRARMASARRGSGGKTKDGWMAKYGAQRSGLGDKPGETTSDDGERKLEL
;
A
#
# COMPACT_ATOMS: atom_id res chain seq x y z
N MET A 1 20.08 25.13 2.60
CA MET A 1 18.88 25.70 1.96
C MET A 1 18.71 25.04 0.60
N LEU A 2 18.15 23.85 0.55
CA LEU A 2 17.62 23.24 -0.68
C LEU A 2 16.12 23.32 -0.52
N ALA A 3 15.50 24.18 -1.33
CA ALA A 3 14.08 24.41 -1.35
C ALA A 3 13.38 23.06 -1.57
N ASP A 4 12.55 22.71 -0.61
CA ASP A 4 11.52 21.70 -0.72
C ASP A 4 10.61 22.13 -1.88
N THR A 5 10.86 21.60 -3.09
CA THR A 5 9.97 21.76 -4.22
C THR A 5 8.73 20.91 -3.90
N ALA A 6 7.85 21.46 -3.10
CA ALA A 6 6.52 20.92 -2.87
C ALA A 6 5.92 20.61 -4.24
N ARG A 7 5.69 19.34 -4.51
CA ARG A 7 5.06 18.85 -5.75
C ARG A 7 3.76 19.61 -5.89
N ARG A 8 3.61 20.41 -6.97
CA ARG A 8 2.39 21.19 -7.23
C ARG A 8 1.21 20.22 -7.28
N SER A 9 0.10 20.59 -6.68
CA SER A 9 -1.10 19.77 -6.76
C SER A 9 -1.60 19.72 -8.21
N SER A 10 -2.22 18.61 -8.62
CA SER A 10 -2.81 18.47 -9.97
C SER A 10 -3.80 19.59 -10.29
N LYS A 11 -4.50 20.12 -9.28
CA LYS A 11 -5.35 21.30 -9.39
C LYS A 11 -4.55 22.54 -9.79
N GLN A 12 -3.46 22.85 -9.10
CA GLN A 12 -2.61 24.01 -9.42
C GLN A 12 -1.97 23.87 -10.79
N GLU A 13 -1.52 22.68 -11.16
CA GLU A 13 -0.95 22.43 -12.48
C GLU A 13 -1.98 22.62 -13.58
N LEU A 14 -3.22 22.11 -13.41
CA LEU A 14 -4.30 22.31 -14.37
C LEU A 14 -4.66 23.80 -14.51
N GLU A 15 -4.71 24.55 -13.42
CA GLU A 15 -4.92 26.00 -13.45
C GLU A 15 -3.83 26.71 -14.23
N ASP A 16 -2.57 26.35 -14.03
CA ASP A 16 -1.44 26.96 -14.75
C ASP A 16 -1.46 26.63 -16.25
N LEU A 17 -1.83 25.40 -16.63
CA LEU A 17 -2.02 25.03 -18.03
C LEU A 17 -3.13 25.85 -18.70
N ILE A 18 -4.26 26.07 -18.02
CA ILE A 18 -5.36 26.88 -18.51
C ILE A 18 -4.92 28.36 -18.63
N LYS A 19 -4.19 28.88 -17.63
CA LYS A 19 -3.62 30.23 -17.67
C LYS A 19 -2.65 30.42 -18.83
N ALA A 20 -1.84 29.39 -19.11
CA ALA A 20 -0.91 29.34 -20.21
C ALA A 20 -1.57 29.05 -21.58
N ARG A 21 -2.90 28.90 -21.62
CA ARG A 21 -3.71 28.66 -22.85
C ARG A 21 -3.35 27.37 -23.58
N TYR A 22 -3.14 26.29 -22.82
CA TYR A 22 -2.99 24.98 -23.43
C TYR A 22 -4.29 24.59 -24.11
N SER A 23 -4.20 24.19 -25.38
CA SER A 23 -5.38 24.00 -26.24
C SER A 23 -6.14 22.72 -25.94
N LEU A 24 -5.42 21.63 -25.61
CA LEU A 24 -5.97 20.30 -25.33
C LEU A 24 -5.23 19.68 -24.17
N VAL A 25 -5.94 19.37 -23.08
CA VAL A 25 -5.43 18.73 -21.87
C VAL A 25 -6.24 17.46 -21.59
N TYR A 26 -5.57 16.40 -21.20
CA TYR A 26 -6.21 15.17 -20.74
C TYR A 26 -6.14 15.09 -19.22
N VAL A 27 -7.28 14.91 -18.56
CA VAL A 27 -7.38 14.73 -17.11
C VAL A 27 -7.93 13.33 -16.82
N SER A 28 -7.16 12.55 -16.08
CA SER A 28 -7.56 11.22 -15.63
C SER A 28 -8.12 11.31 -14.22
N SER A 29 -9.41 11.00 -14.05
CA SER A 29 -10.09 10.99 -12.75
C SER A 29 -11.38 10.18 -12.78
N HIS A 30 -11.67 9.49 -11.68
CA HIS A 30 -13.00 8.94 -11.41
C HIS A 30 -13.94 9.96 -10.74
N GLU A 31 -13.44 11.12 -10.35
CA GLU A 31 -14.14 12.16 -9.58
C GLU A 31 -14.49 13.34 -10.48
N GLU A 32 -15.40 13.12 -11.44
CA GLU A 32 -15.80 14.14 -12.42
C GLU A 32 -16.31 15.41 -11.73
N ASP A 33 -17.21 15.28 -10.76
CA ASP A 33 -17.81 16.40 -10.05
C ASP A 33 -16.77 17.25 -9.31
N ARG A 34 -15.73 16.62 -8.73
CA ARG A 34 -14.67 17.32 -8.02
C ARG A 34 -13.77 18.11 -8.98
N VAL A 35 -13.44 17.54 -10.13
CA VAL A 35 -12.69 18.24 -11.19
C VAL A 35 -13.50 19.41 -11.71
N GLU A 36 -14.77 19.20 -12.02
CA GLU A 36 -15.65 20.23 -12.55
C GLU A 36 -15.89 21.37 -11.55
N GLU A 37 -16.07 21.07 -10.28
CA GLU A 37 -16.22 22.09 -9.25
C GLU A 37 -14.95 22.95 -9.11
N ALA A 38 -13.77 22.34 -9.19
CA ALA A 38 -12.50 23.07 -9.19
C ALA A 38 -12.41 24.00 -10.40
N LEU A 39 -12.77 23.51 -11.59
CA LEU A 39 -12.77 24.30 -12.83
C LEU A 39 -13.88 25.35 -12.85
N ARG A 40 -15.04 25.07 -12.27
CA ARG A 40 -16.14 26.02 -12.11
C ARG A 40 -15.71 27.23 -11.30
N ARG A 41 -15.04 27.01 -10.16
CA ARG A 41 -14.49 28.10 -9.32
C ARG A 41 -13.49 28.94 -10.09
N LEU A 42 -12.53 28.30 -10.79
CA LEU A 42 -11.55 28.99 -11.63
C LEU A 42 -12.22 29.82 -12.72
N CYS A 43 -13.23 29.28 -13.38
CA CYS A 43 -13.96 29.98 -14.45
C CYS A 43 -14.78 31.16 -13.93
N MET A 44 -15.37 31.03 -12.73
CA MET A 44 -16.07 32.16 -12.08
C MET A 44 -15.12 33.29 -11.73
N GLU A 45 -13.96 33.01 -11.13
CA GLU A 45 -12.95 34.00 -10.79
C GLU A 45 -12.38 34.74 -12.02
N ARG A 46 -12.39 34.08 -13.18
CA ARG A 46 -11.76 34.60 -14.41
C ARG A 46 -12.74 35.03 -15.47
N GLU A 47 -14.03 35.05 -15.17
CA GLU A 47 -15.08 35.39 -16.12
C GLU A 47 -15.02 34.56 -17.40
N MET A 48 -14.69 33.25 -17.29
CA MET A 48 -14.63 32.32 -18.40
C MET A 48 -15.91 31.48 -18.43
N ARG A 49 -16.45 31.26 -19.62
CA ARG A 49 -17.55 30.33 -19.81
C ARG A 49 -17.06 28.90 -19.65
N LEU A 50 -17.79 28.07 -18.90
CA LEU A 50 -17.52 26.65 -18.74
C LEU A 50 -18.69 25.84 -19.27
N GLU A 51 -18.40 24.98 -20.24
CA GLU A 51 -19.35 24.05 -20.83
C GLU A 51 -18.85 22.62 -20.67
N VAL A 52 -19.73 21.71 -20.24
CA VAL A 52 -19.44 20.29 -20.09
C VAL A 52 -20.30 19.51 -21.06
N TRP A 53 -19.68 18.59 -21.77
CA TRP A 53 -20.31 17.69 -22.72
C TRP A 53 -20.28 16.25 -22.22
N SER A 54 -21.39 15.56 -22.45
CA SER A 54 -21.47 14.10 -22.38
C SER A 54 -22.28 13.54 -23.54
N ILE A 55 -22.08 12.26 -23.85
CA ILE A 55 -22.85 11.57 -24.91
C ILE A 55 -24.34 11.49 -24.57
N THR A 56 -24.69 11.52 -23.30
CA THR A 56 -26.08 11.38 -22.82
C THR A 56 -26.85 12.70 -22.84
N GLU A 57 -26.18 13.82 -22.47
CA GLU A 57 -26.83 15.11 -22.24
C GLU A 57 -26.51 16.18 -23.28
N GLY A 58 -25.43 16.00 -24.08
CA GLY A 58 -24.88 17.05 -24.94
C GLY A 58 -24.13 18.09 -24.10
N PHE A 59 -24.14 19.37 -24.51
CA PHE A 59 -23.49 20.45 -23.77
C PHE A 59 -24.39 21.08 -22.72
N LYS A 60 -23.83 21.27 -21.52
CA LYS A 60 -24.44 22.01 -20.41
C LYS A 60 -23.48 23.10 -19.94
N VAL A 61 -23.98 24.32 -19.82
CA VAL A 61 -23.21 25.46 -19.28
C VAL A 61 -23.26 25.39 -17.76
N ILE A 62 -22.12 25.35 -17.10
CA ILE A 62 -22.03 25.25 -15.63
C ILE A 62 -21.38 26.47 -14.96
N ALA A 63 -20.78 27.39 -15.73
CA ALA A 63 -20.31 28.68 -15.23
C ALA A 63 -20.41 29.79 -16.28
N ASN A 64 -20.70 31.01 -15.82
CA ASN A 64 -20.78 32.25 -16.60
C ASN A 64 -21.70 32.15 -17.82
N GLY A 65 -22.91 31.64 -17.56
CA GLY A 65 -23.98 31.48 -18.54
C GLY A 65 -24.96 30.40 -18.09
N THR A 66 -26.01 30.24 -18.89
CA THR A 66 -27.02 29.20 -18.70
C THR A 66 -27.37 28.57 -20.04
N GLY A 67 -27.86 27.35 -20.00
CA GLY A 67 -28.39 26.65 -21.16
C GLY A 67 -27.81 25.27 -21.38
N THR A 68 -28.59 24.48 -22.12
CA THR A 68 -28.19 23.15 -22.59
C THR A 68 -28.31 23.13 -24.12
N ARG A 69 -27.44 22.33 -24.75
CA ARG A 69 -27.53 22.08 -26.20
C ARG A 69 -27.47 20.60 -26.46
N ASP A 70 -28.47 20.07 -27.11
CA ASP A 70 -28.58 18.64 -27.44
C ASP A 70 -27.65 18.26 -28.61
N VAL A 71 -26.34 18.33 -28.37
CA VAL A 71 -25.29 17.94 -29.31
C VAL A 71 -24.61 16.71 -28.75
N LYS A 72 -25.18 15.53 -29.04
CA LYS A 72 -24.64 14.25 -28.52
C LYS A 72 -23.58 13.62 -29.41
N ASP A 73 -23.61 13.90 -30.71
CA ASP A 73 -22.62 13.38 -31.66
C ASP A 73 -21.21 13.89 -31.35
N PRO A 74 -20.19 13.01 -31.21
CA PRO A 74 -18.82 13.41 -30.85
C PRO A 74 -18.18 14.36 -31.86
N MET A 75 -18.44 14.20 -33.16
CA MET A 75 -17.89 15.07 -34.20
C MET A 75 -18.53 16.47 -34.13
N LYS A 76 -19.85 16.54 -33.93
CA LYS A 76 -20.57 17.80 -33.76
C LYS A 76 -20.20 18.50 -32.46
N ALA A 77 -19.83 17.75 -31.41
CA ALA A 77 -19.32 18.31 -30.18
C ALA A 77 -18.03 19.12 -30.41
N LEU A 78 -17.08 18.59 -31.19
CA LEU A 78 -15.88 19.33 -31.56
C LEU A 78 -16.19 20.57 -32.44
N ASP A 79 -17.16 20.47 -33.36
CA ASP A 79 -17.62 21.63 -34.14
C ASP A 79 -18.21 22.72 -33.24
N HIS A 80 -18.98 22.36 -32.22
CA HIS A 80 -19.52 23.31 -31.25
C HIS A 80 -18.40 24.06 -30.51
N VAL A 81 -17.37 23.34 -30.01
CA VAL A 81 -16.21 23.94 -29.35
C VAL A 81 -15.49 24.92 -30.28
N LEU A 82 -15.33 24.55 -31.54
CA LEU A 82 -14.65 25.42 -32.53
C LEU A 82 -15.45 26.70 -32.85
N ARG A 83 -16.77 26.59 -32.99
CA ARG A 83 -17.67 27.72 -33.32
C ARG A 83 -17.95 28.64 -32.12
N GLY A 84 -17.75 28.17 -30.88
CA GLY A 84 -17.96 29.00 -29.69
C GLY A 84 -17.17 30.30 -29.74
N GLU A 85 -17.75 31.38 -29.29
CA GLU A 85 -17.14 32.70 -29.25
C GLU A 85 -16.59 33.05 -27.88
N GLY A 86 -15.58 33.93 -27.84
CA GLY A 86 -15.05 34.45 -26.58
C GLY A 86 -14.03 33.54 -25.88
N ARG A 87 -13.94 33.72 -24.56
CA ARG A 87 -13.06 32.96 -23.67
C ARG A 87 -13.84 31.83 -23.02
N GLY A 88 -13.44 30.59 -23.24
CA GLY A 88 -14.19 29.43 -22.74
C GLY A 88 -13.34 28.21 -22.44
N LEU A 89 -13.80 27.45 -21.48
CA LEU A 89 -13.29 26.15 -21.12
C LEU A 89 -14.35 25.11 -21.44
N TYR A 90 -13.95 24.06 -22.13
CA TYR A 90 -14.84 22.98 -22.56
C TYR A 90 -14.35 21.66 -21.97
N ILE A 91 -15.22 20.90 -21.31
CA ILE A 91 -14.92 19.57 -20.77
C ILE A 91 -15.68 18.54 -21.62
N LEU A 92 -15.00 17.51 -22.09
CA LEU A 92 -15.57 16.34 -22.73
C LEU A 92 -15.45 15.16 -21.76
N ARG A 93 -16.58 14.76 -21.17
CA ARG A 93 -16.65 13.56 -20.30
C ARG A 93 -16.59 12.31 -21.16
N ASP A 94 -15.81 11.34 -20.75
CA ASP A 94 -15.71 10.02 -21.36
C ASP A 94 -15.55 10.03 -22.88
N TYR A 95 -14.73 10.94 -23.39
CA TYR A 95 -14.50 11.04 -24.84
C TYR A 95 -13.57 9.93 -25.38
N HIS A 96 -12.85 9.22 -24.53
CA HIS A 96 -11.87 8.19 -24.87
C HIS A 96 -12.41 7.00 -25.69
N PRO A 97 -13.69 6.53 -25.59
CA PRO A 97 -14.19 5.44 -26.43
C PRO A 97 -14.25 5.82 -27.91
N PHE A 98 -14.48 7.10 -28.22
CA PHE A 98 -14.59 7.61 -29.59
C PHE A 98 -13.22 7.80 -30.25
N LEU A 99 -12.11 7.74 -29.49
CA LEU A 99 -10.75 7.83 -30.03
C LEU A 99 -10.31 6.56 -30.81
N LYS A 100 -11.19 5.58 -30.95
CA LYS A 100 -11.00 4.44 -31.86
C LYS A 100 -11.35 4.79 -33.32
N GLU A 101 -12.11 5.85 -33.54
CA GLU A 101 -12.57 6.28 -34.85
C GLU A 101 -11.55 7.24 -35.50
N PRO A 102 -10.95 6.90 -36.67
CA PRO A 102 -9.93 7.75 -37.30
C PRO A 102 -10.44 9.16 -37.62
N ALA A 103 -11.72 9.32 -37.96
CA ALA A 103 -12.34 10.61 -38.23
C ALA A 103 -12.37 11.50 -36.99
N VAL A 104 -12.72 10.95 -35.82
CA VAL A 104 -12.73 11.66 -34.54
C VAL A 104 -11.32 12.07 -34.13
N VAL A 105 -10.35 11.16 -34.26
CA VAL A 105 -8.92 11.43 -33.97
C VAL A 105 -8.42 12.57 -34.84
N ARG A 106 -8.69 12.53 -36.16
CA ARG A 106 -8.31 13.60 -37.07
C ARG A 106 -8.95 14.93 -36.69
N LYS A 107 -10.24 14.93 -36.43
CA LYS A 107 -11.00 16.13 -36.05
C LYS A 107 -10.47 16.76 -34.76
N LEU A 108 -10.12 15.92 -33.78
CA LEU A 108 -9.56 16.38 -32.50
C LEU A 108 -8.18 17.04 -32.69
N ARG A 109 -7.33 16.51 -33.59
CA ARG A 109 -6.06 17.15 -33.97
C ARG A 109 -6.27 18.50 -34.60
N ASP A 110 -7.23 18.61 -35.51
CA ASP A 110 -7.56 19.88 -36.17
C ASP A 110 -8.11 20.89 -35.15
N ALA A 111 -8.96 20.44 -34.23
CA ALA A 111 -9.47 21.25 -33.13
C ALA A 111 -8.36 21.74 -32.22
N ALA A 112 -7.44 20.87 -31.78
CA ALA A 112 -6.31 21.24 -30.94
C ALA A 112 -5.42 22.29 -31.61
N SER A 113 -5.19 22.18 -32.93
CA SER A 113 -4.43 23.17 -33.71
C SER A 113 -5.16 24.52 -33.83
N ALA A 114 -6.47 24.49 -34.10
CA ALA A 114 -7.27 25.71 -34.22
C ALA A 114 -7.39 26.45 -32.87
N LEU A 115 -7.57 25.71 -31.75
CA LEU A 115 -7.70 26.29 -30.42
C LEU A 115 -6.45 27.02 -29.95
N ARG A 116 -5.25 26.67 -30.42
CA ARG A 116 -3.99 27.38 -30.09
C ARG A 116 -4.05 28.88 -30.44
N LYS A 117 -4.86 29.26 -31.44
CA LYS A 117 -5.03 30.65 -31.87
C LYS A 117 -6.18 31.37 -31.17
N THR A 118 -6.80 30.73 -30.18
CA THR A 118 -8.00 31.22 -29.49
C THR A 118 -7.75 31.40 -27.99
N LYS A 119 -8.75 31.93 -27.28
CA LYS A 119 -8.75 32.01 -25.83
C LYS A 119 -9.55 30.85 -25.22
N LYS A 120 -9.61 29.68 -25.89
CA LYS A 120 -10.35 28.51 -25.49
C LYS A 120 -9.41 27.37 -25.15
N SER A 121 -9.77 26.55 -24.18
CA SER A 121 -9.11 25.29 -23.83
C SER A 121 -10.12 24.15 -23.81
N LEU A 122 -9.67 22.98 -24.27
CA LEU A 122 -10.46 21.74 -24.30
C LEU A 122 -9.84 20.74 -23.33
N ILE A 123 -10.66 20.19 -22.44
CA ILE A 123 -10.26 19.18 -21.47
C ILE A 123 -10.99 17.88 -21.80
N MET A 124 -10.26 16.80 -21.99
CA MET A 124 -10.82 15.45 -21.98
C MET A 124 -10.74 14.91 -20.55
N LEU A 125 -11.89 14.65 -19.93
CA LEU A 125 -12.01 14.11 -18.57
C LEU A 125 -12.50 12.67 -18.66
N SER A 126 -11.72 11.74 -18.14
CA SER A 126 -12.02 10.30 -18.22
C SER A 126 -11.37 9.53 -17.07
N PRO A 127 -11.96 8.41 -16.61
CA PRO A 127 -11.38 7.59 -15.54
C PRO A 127 -10.12 6.82 -15.98
N VAL A 128 -9.93 6.63 -17.29
CA VAL A 128 -8.80 5.89 -17.86
C VAL A 128 -8.05 6.74 -18.87
N THR A 129 -6.73 6.61 -18.93
CA THR A 129 -5.89 7.31 -19.89
C THR A 129 -5.70 6.47 -21.14
N LYS A 130 -6.41 6.81 -22.23
CA LYS A 130 -6.27 6.17 -23.53
C LYS A 130 -6.05 7.24 -24.60
N ILE A 131 -4.81 7.41 -25.03
CA ILE A 131 -4.41 8.39 -26.04
C ILE A 131 -3.81 7.64 -27.23
N PRO A 132 -4.43 7.69 -28.43
CA PRO A 132 -3.85 7.11 -29.62
C PRO A 132 -2.51 7.79 -29.96
N PRO A 133 -1.55 7.08 -30.59
CA PRO A 133 -0.24 7.63 -30.96
C PRO A 133 -0.34 8.90 -31.80
N GLU A 134 -1.38 9.01 -32.63
CA GLU A 134 -1.63 10.18 -33.47
C GLU A 134 -1.94 11.45 -32.68
N LEU A 135 -2.43 11.32 -31.45
CA LEU A 135 -2.79 12.43 -30.57
C LEU A 135 -1.70 12.81 -29.57
N GLU A 136 -0.68 11.98 -29.35
CA GLU A 136 0.37 12.20 -28.34
C GLU A 136 0.99 13.59 -28.38
N LYS A 137 1.28 14.11 -29.59
CA LYS A 137 1.85 15.48 -29.77
C LYS A 137 0.79 16.58 -29.76
N SER A 138 -0.50 16.24 -29.86
CA SER A 138 -1.59 17.20 -29.88
C SER A 138 -2.17 17.43 -28.49
N VAL A 139 -2.16 16.40 -27.64
CA VAL A 139 -2.46 16.51 -26.22
C VAL A 139 -1.25 17.16 -25.54
N ALA A 140 -1.46 18.36 -25.04
CA ALA A 140 -0.38 19.19 -24.53
C ALA A 140 0.08 18.78 -23.12
N ALA A 141 -0.82 18.20 -22.32
CA ALA A 141 -0.53 17.66 -21.00
C ALA A 141 -1.51 16.54 -20.65
N VAL A 142 -1.03 15.59 -19.87
CA VAL A 142 -1.82 14.53 -19.25
C VAL A 142 -1.66 14.67 -17.74
N LEU A 143 -2.76 14.88 -17.04
CA LEU A 143 -2.79 15.07 -15.61
C LEU A 143 -3.57 13.93 -14.95
N ASP A 144 -2.95 13.28 -13.98
CA ASP A 144 -3.65 12.40 -13.05
C ASP A 144 -4.20 13.24 -11.89
N TRP A 145 -5.53 13.29 -11.73
CA TRP A 145 -6.15 14.03 -10.65
C TRP A 145 -5.98 13.29 -9.34
N GLU A 146 -5.38 13.96 -8.36
CA GLU A 146 -5.09 13.41 -7.05
C GLU A 146 -6.39 13.15 -6.26
N LEU A 147 -6.37 12.10 -5.42
CA LEU A 147 -7.46 11.86 -4.47
C LEU A 147 -7.57 13.01 -3.45
N PRO A 148 -8.70 13.13 -2.74
CA PRO A 148 -8.91 14.19 -1.75
C PRO A 148 -7.80 14.22 -0.70
N ASN A 149 -7.30 15.41 -0.43
CA ASN A 149 -6.33 15.62 0.63
C ASN A 149 -7.02 15.74 2.01
N ARG A 150 -6.22 15.81 3.10
CA ARG A 150 -6.72 15.92 4.47
C ARG A 150 -7.71 17.07 4.67
N ILE A 151 -7.47 18.22 4.04
CA ILE A 151 -8.31 19.42 4.18
C ILE A 151 -9.67 19.18 3.53
N GLU A 152 -9.71 18.62 2.32
CA GLU A 152 -10.95 18.32 1.60
C GLU A 152 -11.80 17.26 2.33
N ILE A 153 -11.14 16.23 2.89
CA ILE A 153 -11.82 15.19 3.69
C ILE A 153 -12.38 15.79 4.99
N GLU A 154 -11.60 16.62 5.67
CA GLU A 154 -12.03 17.29 6.90
C GLU A 154 -13.20 18.26 6.64
N GLU A 155 -13.18 18.99 5.54
CA GLU A 155 -14.30 19.85 5.12
C GLU A 155 -15.58 19.03 4.91
N SER A 156 -15.48 17.84 4.28
CA SER A 156 -16.61 16.94 4.09
C SER A 156 -17.13 16.41 5.44
N ALA A 157 -16.23 15.98 6.34
CA ALA A 157 -16.60 15.55 7.69
C ALA A 157 -17.31 16.66 8.49
N ARG A 158 -16.78 17.88 8.45
CA ARG A 158 -17.37 19.03 9.15
C ARG A 158 -18.75 19.42 8.60
N LYS A 159 -18.97 19.32 7.29
CA LYS A 159 -20.29 19.55 6.69
C LYS A 159 -21.34 18.57 7.21
N LEU A 160 -20.99 17.29 7.32
CA LEU A 160 -21.87 16.27 7.87
C LEU A 160 -22.07 16.44 9.38
N LEU A 161 -21.01 16.77 10.12
CA LEU A 161 -21.09 17.04 11.56
C LEU A 161 -22.02 18.21 11.88
N ALA A 162 -22.05 19.25 11.05
CA ALA A 162 -22.96 20.39 11.23
C ALA A 162 -24.46 19.99 11.12
N GLN A 163 -24.77 18.88 10.49
CA GLN A 163 -26.12 18.31 10.37
C GLN A 163 -26.40 17.23 11.44
N ALA A 164 -25.39 16.86 12.24
CA ALA A 164 -25.51 15.82 13.26
C ALA A 164 -26.21 16.33 14.52
N PRO A 165 -26.76 15.43 15.37
CA PRO A 165 -27.33 15.80 16.65
C PRO A 165 -26.34 16.59 17.53
N PRO A 166 -26.81 17.56 18.36
CA PRO A 166 -25.95 18.37 19.22
C PRO A 166 -25.02 17.57 20.14
N ALA A 167 -25.49 16.41 20.63
CA ALA A 167 -24.69 15.52 21.47
C ALA A 167 -23.44 15.00 20.73
N THR A 168 -23.56 14.68 19.44
CA THR A 168 -22.44 14.23 18.58
C THR A 168 -21.45 15.36 18.33
N GLN A 169 -21.94 16.58 18.10
CA GLN A 169 -21.09 17.75 17.91
C GLN A 169 -20.24 18.02 19.16
N GLN A 170 -20.86 18.01 20.35
CA GLN A 170 -20.17 18.19 21.62
C GLN A 170 -19.13 17.10 21.89
N MET A 171 -19.43 15.83 21.56
CA MET A 171 -18.49 14.71 21.71
C MET A 171 -17.23 14.91 20.87
N VAL A 172 -17.38 15.39 19.64
CA VAL A 172 -16.25 15.66 18.74
C VAL A 172 -15.42 16.86 19.22
N GLU A 173 -16.08 17.88 19.80
CA GLU A 173 -15.39 19.05 20.36
C GLU A 173 -14.57 18.73 21.62
N GLN A 174 -14.97 17.72 22.38
CA GLN A 174 -14.28 17.29 23.61
C GLN A 174 -13.00 16.47 23.33
N ASP A 175 -12.87 15.84 22.15
CA ASP A 175 -11.66 15.12 21.75
C ASP A 175 -11.05 15.75 20.47
N PRO A 176 -10.10 16.67 20.60
CA PRO A 176 -9.48 17.34 19.47
C PRO A 176 -8.81 16.37 18.47
N THR A 177 -8.40 15.17 18.96
CA THR A 177 -7.74 14.15 18.13
C THR A 177 -8.73 13.25 17.39
N PHE A 178 -10.01 13.28 17.77
CA PHE A 178 -11.04 12.44 17.18
C PHE A 178 -11.23 12.72 15.69
N MET A 179 -11.36 14.00 15.32
CA MET A 179 -11.51 14.42 13.94
C MET A 179 -10.27 14.03 13.10
N GLU A 180 -9.09 14.13 13.68
CA GLU A 180 -7.85 13.70 13.01
C GLU A 180 -7.88 12.22 12.67
N ARG A 181 -8.32 11.37 13.59
CA ARG A 181 -8.49 9.91 13.36
C ARG A 181 -9.57 9.60 12.32
N VAL A 182 -10.68 10.34 12.32
CA VAL A 182 -11.77 10.21 11.33
C VAL A 182 -11.24 10.52 9.92
N VAL A 183 -10.49 11.61 9.78
CA VAL A 183 -9.87 12.01 8.51
C VAL A 183 -8.83 10.98 8.05
N GLU A 184 -7.97 10.51 8.96
CA GLU A 184 -6.97 9.47 8.65
C GLU A 184 -7.61 8.16 8.20
N GLY A 185 -8.70 7.77 8.85
CA GLY A 185 -9.46 6.59 8.47
C GLY A 185 -9.99 6.64 7.04
N ALA A 186 -10.33 7.82 6.54
CA ALA A 186 -10.91 8.03 5.21
C ALA A 186 -9.89 8.39 4.12
N LEU A 187 -8.62 8.65 4.45
CA LEU A 187 -7.58 8.92 3.46
C LEU A 187 -7.49 7.79 2.43
N GLY A 188 -7.37 8.17 1.17
CA GLY A 188 -7.27 7.23 0.06
C GLY A 188 -8.59 6.81 -0.58
N LEU A 189 -9.70 7.37 -0.12
CA LEU A 189 -11.01 7.25 -0.74
C LEU A 189 -11.27 8.44 -1.65
N THR A 190 -12.12 8.26 -2.67
CA THR A 190 -12.69 9.39 -3.42
C THR A 190 -13.63 10.20 -2.52
N LEU A 191 -13.89 11.45 -2.86
CA LEU A 191 -14.75 12.31 -2.02
C LEU A 191 -16.17 11.74 -1.87
N VAL A 192 -16.72 11.16 -2.92
CA VAL A 192 -18.02 10.48 -2.89
C VAL A 192 -17.99 9.27 -1.96
N GLU A 193 -16.93 8.49 -1.99
CA GLU A 193 -16.76 7.36 -1.07
C GLU A 193 -16.62 7.83 0.38
N VAL A 194 -15.87 8.91 0.63
CA VAL A 194 -15.77 9.54 1.95
C VAL A 194 -17.15 9.95 2.47
N GLU A 195 -17.92 10.68 1.65
CA GLU A 195 -19.27 11.13 2.01
C GLU A 195 -20.20 9.95 2.30
N ASN A 196 -20.17 8.91 1.49
CA ASN A 196 -20.97 7.70 1.69
C ASN A 196 -20.60 6.94 2.97
N VAL A 197 -19.29 6.80 3.24
CA VAL A 197 -18.79 6.10 4.44
C VAL A 197 -19.18 6.88 5.70
N TYR A 198 -19.01 8.19 5.70
CA TYR A 198 -19.40 9.06 6.81
C TYR A 198 -20.91 9.06 7.03
N ALA A 199 -21.69 9.17 5.96
CA ALA A 199 -23.16 9.09 6.05
C ALA A 199 -23.62 7.75 6.60
N LYS A 200 -23.02 6.64 6.16
CA LYS A 200 -23.33 5.29 6.69
C LYS A 200 -22.98 5.17 8.17
N SER A 201 -21.83 5.68 8.59
CA SER A 201 -21.41 5.71 9.99
C SER A 201 -22.42 6.50 10.84
N MET A 202 -22.77 7.71 10.41
CA MET A 202 -23.75 8.57 11.08
C MET A 202 -25.14 7.93 11.18
N VAL A 203 -25.61 7.22 10.16
CA VAL A 203 -26.90 6.49 10.19
C VAL A 203 -26.85 5.32 11.17
N ARG A 204 -25.71 4.61 11.25
CA ARG A 204 -25.57 3.39 12.07
C ARG A 204 -25.39 3.69 13.56
N THR A 205 -24.58 4.68 13.89
CA THR A 205 -24.13 4.94 15.26
C THR A 205 -24.39 6.35 15.75
N HIS A 206 -25.00 7.19 14.93
CA HIS A 206 -25.22 8.63 15.17
C HIS A 206 -23.93 9.44 15.42
N THR A 207 -22.76 8.85 15.10
CA THR A 207 -21.45 9.48 15.20
C THR A 207 -20.51 8.97 14.10
N PHE A 208 -19.29 9.50 14.00
CA PHE A 208 -18.24 8.92 13.17
C PHE A 208 -17.65 7.70 13.89
N ASP A 209 -18.06 6.52 13.47
CA ASP A 209 -17.54 5.25 13.97
C ASP A 209 -16.34 4.80 13.13
N LEU A 210 -15.16 4.80 13.75
CA LEU A 210 -13.91 4.46 13.07
C LEU A 210 -13.89 3.03 12.55
N GLU A 211 -14.56 2.10 13.25
CA GLU A 211 -14.64 0.71 12.80
C GLU A 211 -15.42 0.60 11.49
N THR A 212 -16.60 1.24 11.43
CA THR A 212 -17.40 1.32 10.19
C THR A 212 -16.61 1.97 9.04
N ILE A 213 -15.89 3.06 9.32
CA ILE A 213 -15.07 3.74 8.32
C ILE A 213 -13.99 2.81 7.76
N LEU A 214 -13.29 2.08 8.62
CA LEU A 214 -12.25 1.14 8.23
C LEU A 214 -12.82 -0.07 7.47
N GLU A 215 -13.97 -0.60 7.89
CA GLU A 215 -14.64 -1.71 7.19
C GLU A 215 -15.04 -1.33 5.75
N GLU A 216 -15.63 -0.17 5.57
CA GLU A 216 -15.99 0.31 4.23
C GLU A 216 -14.75 0.55 3.35
N LYS A 217 -13.71 1.15 3.92
CA LYS A 217 -12.42 1.30 3.24
C LYS A 217 -11.85 -0.05 2.79
N LYS A 218 -11.91 -1.08 3.63
CA LYS A 218 -11.52 -2.45 3.27
C LYS A 218 -12.32 -2.98 2.07
N GLN A 219 -13.63 -2.75 2.06
CA GLN A 219 -14.52 -3.16 0.95
C GLN A 219 -14.15 -2.46 -0.37
N ILE A 220 -13.87 -1.16 -0.31
CA ILE A 220 -13.49 -0.36 -1.47
C ILE A 220 -12.15 -0.85 -2.05
N ILE A 221 -11.17 -1.13 -1.20
CA ILE A 221 -9.88 -1.69 -1.62
C ILE A 221 -10.07 -3.06 -2.29
N ARG A 222 -10.92 -3.92 -1.72
CA ARG A 222 -11.24 -5.24 -2.29
C ARG A 222 -11.87 -5.16 -3.69
N LYS A 223 -12.64 -4.11 -4.00
CA LYS A 223 -13.25 -3.91 -5.33
C LYS A 223 -12.20 -3.74 -6.44
N SER A 224 -11.00 -3.24 -6.15
CA SER A 224 -9.93 -3.14 -7.14
C SER A 224 -9.47 -4.51 -7.65
N GLY A 225 -9.67 -5.57 -6.86
CA GLY A 225 -9.29 -6.94 -7.17
C GLY A 225 -7.78 -7.22 -7.18
N LEU A 226 -6.94 -6.19 -7.13
CA LEU A 226 -5.48 -6.26 -7.22
C LEU A 226 -4.81 -6.23 -5.84
N LEU A 227 -5.46 -5.61 -4.86
CA LEU A 227 -5.00 -5.49 -3.48
C LEU A 227 -5.99 -6.15 -2.53
N GLU A 228 -5.46 -6.82 -1.52
CA GLU A 228 -6.23 -7.39 -0.42
C GLU A 228 -5.82 -6.67 0.87
N TYR A 229 -6.82 -6.19 1.62
CA TYR A 229 -6.57 -5.67 2.96
C TYR A 229 -6.40 -6.86 3.91
N TYR A 230 -5.24 -6.95 4.55
CA TYR A 230 -4.93 -8.01 5.50
C TYR A 230 -5.20 -7.55 6.94
N GLU A 231 -6.04 -8.29 7.66
CA GLU A 231 -6.30 -8.03 9.08
C GLU A 231 -5.15 -8.57 9.94
N HIS A 232 -4.72 -7.75 10.88
CA HIS A 232 -3.64 -8.14 11.80
C HIS A 232 -4.15 -9.16 12.80
N ARG A 233 -3.79 -10.42 12.61
CA ARG A 233 -4.07 -11.52 13.55
C ARG A 233 -2.79 -12.03 14.20
N GLU A 234 -1.66 -11.80 13.54
CA GLU A 234 -0.34 -12.27 13.96
C GLU A 234 0.43 -11.17 14.69
N GLU A 235 1.07 -11.54 15.77
CA GLU A 235 1.95 -10.67 16.54
C GLU A 235 3.42 -11.07 16.35
N PHE A 236 4.34 -10.20 16.77
CA PHE A 236 5.77 -10.53 16.76
C PHE A 236 6.14 -11.68 17.72
N SER A 237 5.34 -11.91 18.74
CA SER A 237 5.40 -13.07 19.63
C SER A 237 5.16 -14.40 18.92
N ASP A 238 4.47 -14.36 17.79
CA ASP A 238 4.17 -15.53 16.96
C ASP A 238 5.31 -15.93 16.02
N VAL A 239 6.32 -15.09 15.91
CA VAL A 239 7.51 -15.34 15.08
C VAL A 239 8.66 -15.77 15.97
N GLY A 240 9.10 -17.03 15.88
CA GLY A 240 10.29 -17.50 16.58
C GLY A 240 11.57 -16.99 15.88
N GLY A 241 12.61 -16.68 16.65
CA GLY A 241 13.87 -16.18 16.10
C GLY A 241 13.81 -14.80 15.44
N MET A 242 14.66 -14.59 14.45
CA MET A 242 14.77 -13.35 13.66
C MET A 242 15.04 -12.08 14.49
N ASP A 243 15.83 -12.20 15.53
CA ASP A 243 16.10 -11.16 16.53
C ASP A 243 16.71 -9.89 15.90
N VAL A 244 17.61 -10.03 14.93
CA VAL A 244 18.23 -8.89 14.22
C VAL A 244 17.21 -8.14 13.38
N LEU A 245 16.35 -8.87 12.66
CA LEU A 245 15.28 -8.29 11.87
C LEU A 245 14.24 -7.61 12.76
N LYS A 246 13.84 -8.25 13.86
CA LYS A 246 12.91 -7.68 14.82
C LYS A 246 13.41 -6.38 15.44
N ASP A 247 14.66 -6.32 15.89
CA ASP A 247 15.28 -5.11 16.42
C ASP A 247 15.33 -3.98 15.36
N TRP A 248 15.65 -4.34 14.11
CA TRP A 248 15.68 -3.38 13.00
C TRP A 248 14.28 -2.76 12.74
N LEU A 249 13.23 -3.57 12.80
CA LEU A 249 11.83 -3.13 12.61
C LEU A 249 11.33 -2.26 13.78
N VAL A 250 11.63 -2.65 15.01
CA VAL A 250 11.26 -1.88 16.21
C VAL A 250 11.88 -0.48 16.19
N LYS A 251 13.13 -0.35 15.77
CA LYS A 251 13.82 0.95 15.64
C LYS A 251 13.16 1.88 14.61
N ARG A 252 12.41 1.33 13.64
CA ARG A 252 11.78 2.08 12.55
C ARG A 252 10.29 2.33 12.72
N ARG A 253 9.66 1.79 13.77
CA ARG A 253 8.21 1.91 13.98
C ARG A 253 7.68 3.36 13.97
N HIS A 254 8.50 4.33 14.36
CA HIS A 254 8.13 5.74 14.43
C HIS A 254 8.69 6.59 13.28
N ALA A 255 9.30 5.95 12.26
CA ALA A 255 9.97 6.67 11.18
C ALA A 255 9.01 7.42 10.24
N PHE A 256 7.70 7.15 10.30
CA PHE A 256 6.67 7.82 9.51
C PHE A 256 6.06 9.05 10.20
N GLY A 257 6.38 9.28 11.47
CA GLY A 257 5.85 10.40 12.25
C GLY A 257 6.55 11.74 11.97
N SER A 258 5.93 12.83 12.44
CA SER A 258 6.48 14.20 12.33
C SER A 258 7.85 14.32 13.01
N ARG A 259 8.00 13.75 14.20
CA ARG A 259 9.27 13.77 14.97
C ARG A 259 10.46 13.19 14.19
N ALA A 260 10.24 12.15 13.38
CA ALA A 260 11.31 11.57 12.56
C ALA A 260 11.72 12.52 11.42
N ARG A 261 10.76 13.21 10.81
CA ARG A 261 10.99 14.24 9.79
C ARG A 261 11.75 15.43 10.36
N ASP A 262 11.34 15.92 11.52
CA ASP A 262 12.00 17.04 12.21
C ASP A 262 13.43 16.70 12.61
N PHE A 263 13.70 15.42 12.90
CA PHE A 263 15.04 14.89 13.16
C PHE A 263 15.88 14.73 11.88
N GLY A 264 15.29 14.86 10.70
CA GLY A 264 15.99 14.72 9.41
C GLY A 264 16.08 13.28 8.89
N LEU A 265 15.29 12.33 9.42
CA LEU A 265 15.28 10.96 8.92
C LEU A 265 14.53 10.87 7.60
N PRO A 266 15.10 10.18 6.58
CA PRO A 266 14.37 9.87 5.36
C PRO A 266 13.25 8.86 5.65
N LEU A 267 12.17 8.92 4.86
CA LEU A 267 11.10 7.92 4.92
C LEU A 267 11.64 6.53 4.53
N PRO A 268 11.37 5.50 5.33
CA PRO A 268 11.74 4.13 4.96
C PRO A 268 11.04 3.70 3.68
N LYS A 269 11.78 3.04 2.79
CA LYS A 269 11.27 2.55 1.51
C LYS A 269 10.70 1.16 1.62
N GLY A 270 11.43 0.25 2.23
CA GLY A 270 11.01 -1.13 2.37
C GLY A 270 12.14 -2.08 2.70
N MET A 271 11.78 -3.35 2.85
CA MET A 271 12.71 -4.45 3.05
C MET A 271 12.39 -5.64 2.13
N LEU A 272 13.44 -6.40 1.80
CA LEU A 272 13.32 -7.65 1.06
C LEU A 272 13.77 -8.81 1.96
N LEU A 273 12.88 -9.79 2.15
CA LEU A 273 13.14 -11.01 2.90
C LEU A 273 13.41 -12.16 1.93
N ILE A 274 14.64 -12.63 1.89
CA ILE A 274 15.05 -13.76 1.04
C ILE A 274 15.44 -14.92 1.94
N GLY A 275 15.19 -16.14 1.54
CA GLY A 275 15.68 -17.29 2.28
C GLY A 275 14.87 -18.56 2.10
N VAL A 276 15.18 -19.54 2.93
CA VAL A 276 14.63 -20.88 2.86
C VAL A 276 13.10 -20.85 3.01
N PRO A 277 12.34 -21.64 2.21
CA PRO A 277 10.90 -21.78 2.42
C PRO A 277 10.56 -22.26 3.84
N GLY A 278 9.44 -21.78 4.39
CA GLY A 278 8.99 -22.19 5.73
C GLY A 278 9.70 -21.53 6.91
N THR A 279 10.59 -20.56 6.68
CA THR A 279 11.33 -19.85 7.75
C THR A 279 10.59 -18.67 8.38
N GLY A 280 9.30 -18.45 8.04
CA GLY A 280 8.48 -17.41 8.67
C GLY A 280 8.54 -16.03 7.99
N LYS A 281 9.05 -15.90 6.76
CA LYS A 281 9.12 -14.63 6.00
C LYS A 281 7.76 -13.94 5.88
N SER A 282 6.77 -14.65 5.37
CA SER A 282 5.39 -14.12 5.18
C SER A 282 4.70 -13.87 6.53
N LEU A 283 4.97 -14.68 7.55
CA LEU A 283 4.48 -14.47 8.92
C LEU A 283 5.03 -13.17 9.50
N THR A 284 6.33 -12.92 9.31
CA THR A 284 6.97 -11.67 9.73
C THR A 284 6.36 -10.46 9.04
N ALA A 285 6.11 -10.53 7.72
CA ALA A 285 5.47 -9.44 6.99
C ALA A 285 4.09 -9.08 7.57
N LYS A 286 3.30 -10.08 7.96
CA LYS A 286 2.00 -9.90 8.61
C LYS A 286 2.13 -9.25 10.00
N ALA A 287 3.09 -9.71 10.80
CA ALA A 287 3.32 -9.20 12.15
C ALA A 287 3.81 -7.74 12.18
N VAL A 288 4.46 -7.24 11.11
CA VAL A 288 4.89 -5.83 11.03
C VAL A 288 3.69 -4.88 11.04
N GLY A 289 2.59 -5.24 10.37
CA GLY A 289 1.37 -4.43 10.36
C GLY A 289 0.83 -4.19 11.76
N ALA A 290 0.78 -5.24 12.59
CA ALA A 290 0.38 -5.13 13.99
C ALA A 290 1.37 -4.30 14.82
N LEU A 291 2.67 -4.50 14.64
CA LEU A 291 3.72 -3.76 15.36
C LEU A 291 3.66 -2.26 15.09
N TRP A 292 3.46 -1.87 13.83
CA TRP A 292 3.47 -0.47 13.42
C TRP A 292 2.07 0.17 13.44
N GLN A 293 1.02 -0.61 13.67
CA GLN A 293 -0.38 -0.19 13.63
C GLN A 293 -0.74 0.48 12.30
N MET A 294 -0.22 -0.07 11.21
CA MET A 294 -0.42 0.45 9.85
C MET A 294 -1.21 -0.54 9.01
N PRO A 295 -2.07 -0.05 8.10
CA PRO A 295 -2.77 -0.92 7.14
C PRO A 295 -1.80 -1.82 6.38
N LEU A 296 -2.10 -3.12 6.31
CA LEU A 296 -1.33 -4.08 5.52
C LEU A 296 -2.10 -4.44 4.26
N LEU A 297 -1.53 -4.08 3.11
CA LEU A 297 -2.07 -4.33 1.79
C LEU A 297 -1.28 -5.44 1.12
N ARG A 298 -1.90 -6.56 0.84
CA ARG A 298 -1.28 -7.65 0.10
C ARG A 298 -1.48 -7.45 -1.39
N LEU A 299 -0.38 -7.46 -2.15
CA LEU A 299 -0.42 -7.47 -3.60
C LEU A 299 -0.54 -8.90 -4.12
N ASP A 300 -1.55 -9.16 -4.95
CA ASP A 300 -1.65 -10.41 -5.69
C ASP A 300 -0.82 -10.32 -6.98
N VAL A 301 0.41 -10.84 -6.89
CA VAL A 301 1.36 -10.84 -8.01
C VAL A 301 0.76 -11.55 -9.24
N GLY A 302 0.04 -12.67 -9.03
CA GLY A 302 -0.60 -13.41 -10.11
C GLY A 302 -1.59 -12.55 -10.89
N LYS A 303 -2.47 -11.84 -10.19
CA LYS A 303 -3.48 -10.98 -10.85
C LYS A 303 -2.88 -9.78 -11.58
N VAL A 304 -1.80 -9.22 -11.07
CA VAL A 304 -1.13 -8.09 -11.74
C VAL A 304 -0.53 -8.51 -13.06
N PHE A 305 0.04 -9.72 -13.14
CA PHE A 305 0.75 -10.21 -14.33
C PHE A 305 -0.07 -11.14 -15.23
N ALA A 306 -1.27 -11.61 -14.82
CA ALA A 306 -2.14 -12.49 -15.61
C ALA A 306 -2.87 -11.80 -16.77
N GLY A 307 -2.74 -10.48 -16.93
CA GLY A 307 -3.45 -9.69 -17.93
C GLY A 307 -2.81 -9.72 -19.32
N LEU A 308 -3.61 -9.41 -20.35
CA LEU A 308 -3.15 -9.12 -21.71
C LEU A 308 -2.14 -7.97 -21.72
N VAL A 309 -1.25 -7.95 -22.71
CA VAL A 309 -0.24 -6.89 -22.92
C VAL A 309 -0.87 -5.50 -22.82
N GLY A 310 -0.37 -4.68 -21.91
CA GLY A 310 -0.87 -3.31 -21.61
C GLY A 310 -1.73 -3.20 -20.36
N SER A 311 -2.49 -4.22 -19.95
CA SER A 311 -3.27 -4.20 -18.70
C SER A 311 -2.38 -4.35 -17.46
N SER A 312 -1.29 -5.06 -17.55
CA SER A 312 -0.37 -5.29 -16.41
C SER A 312 0.36 -4.01 -15.98
N GLU A 313 0.73 -3.12 -16.93
CA GLU A 313 1.31 -1.82 -16.58
C GLU A 313 0.27 -0.87 -15.93
N GLU A 314 -0.98 -0.93 -16.38
CA GLU A 314 -2.08 -0.19 -15.77
C GLU A 314 -2.37 -0.73 -14.37
N ASN A 315 -2.39 -2.05 -14.22
CA ASN A 315 -2.62 -2.71 -12.93
C ASN A 315 -1.57 -2.28 -11.88
N ILE A 316 -0.28 -2.30 -12.21
CA ILE A 316 0.75 -1.90 -11.26
C ILE A 316 0.66 -0.41 -10.90
N ARG A 317 0.32 0.46 -11.87
CA ARG A 317 0.07 1.88 -11.60
C ARG A 317 -1.11 2.08 -10.67
N ASN A 318 -2.20 1.35 -10.86
CA ASN A 318 -3.38 1.40 -9.99
C ASN A 318 -3.07 0.90 -8.58
N VAL A 319 -2.28 -0.17 -8.44
CA VAL A 319 -1.78 -0.65 -7.15
C VAL A 319 -0.98 0.42 -6.44
N ILE A 320 -0.03 1.06 -7.13
CA ILE A 320 0.79 2.12 -6.58
C ILE A 320 -0.08 3.30 -6.12
N LYS A 321 -0.97 3.79 -6.98
CA LYS A 321 -1.90 4.89 -6.65
C LYS A 321 -2.75 4.56 -5.42
N THR A 322 -3.30 3.35 -5.35
CA THR A 322 -4.11 2.92 -4.21
C THR A 322 -3.27 2.83 -2.93
N ALA A 323 -2.06 2.26 -2.99
CA ALA A 323 -1.18 2.18 -1.83
C ALA A 323 -0.76 3.56 -1.31
N GLU A 324 -0.42 4.50 -2.21
CA GLU A 324 -0.07 5.88 -1.86
C GLU A 324 -1.26 6.65 -1.28
N ALA A 325 -2.45 6.42 -1.81
CA ALA A 325 -3.67 7.05 -1.32
C ALA A 325 -4.06 6.60 0.10
N ILE A 326 -3.74 5.36 0.46
CA ILE A 326 -4.00 4.80 1.79
C ILE A 326 -2.89 5.13 2.79
N ALA A 327 -1.76 5.64 2.31
CA ALA A 327 -0.58 5.90 3.14
C ALA A 327 -0.90 6.79 4.37
N PRO A 328 -0.29 6.51 5.54
CA PRO A 328 0.79 5.56 5.76
C PRO A 328 0.32 4.10 5.75
N ALA A 329 0.96 3.23 4.95
CA ALA A 329 0.55 1.85 4.75
C ALA A 329 1.76 0.93 4.49
N ILE A 330 1.55 -0.37 4.69
CA ILE A 330 2.52 -1.40 4.32
C ILE A 330 1.99 -2.11 3.07
N LEU A 331 2.81 -2.16 2.02
CA LEU A 331 2.55 -2.95 0.82
C LEU A 331 3.34 -4.26 0.91
N TRP A 332 2.64 -5.36 1.10
CA TRP A 332 3.24 -6.69 1.17
C TRP A 332 3.14 -7.41 -0.17
N ILE A 333 4.28 -7.85 -0.68
CA ILE A 333 4.42 -8.60 -1.93
C ILE A 333 5.01 -9.96 -1.59
N ASP A 334 4.18 -10.99 -1.62
CA ASP A 334 4.61 -12.35 -1.28
C ASP A 334 5.10 -13.06 -2.53
N GLU A 335 6.20 -13.82 -2.38
CA GLU A 335 6.80 -14.62 -3.44
C GLU A 335 7.02 -13.81 -4.74
N LEU A 336 7.72 -12.69 -4.60
CA LEU A 336 7.97 -11.72 -5.67
C LEU A 336 8.54 -12.37 -6.94
N GLU A 337 9.33 -13.45 -6.80
CA GLU A 337 9.91 -14.22 -7.91
C GLU A 337 8.85 -14.84 -8.84
N LYS A 338 7.63 -15.10 -8.34
CA LYS A 338 6.55 -15.64 -9.19
C LYS A 338 6.15 -14.71 -10.32
N GLY A 339 6.29 -13.41 -10.12
CA GLY A 339 6.06 -12.43 -11.17
C GLY A 339 7.09 -12.48 -12.31
N PHE A 340 8.22 -13.17 -12.11
CA PHE A 340 9.29 -13.31 -13.11
C PHE A 340 9.36 -14.70 -13.74
N SER A 341 8.63 -15.69 -13.20
CA SER A 341 8.74 -17.10 -13.60
C SER A 341 8.26 -17.40 -15.05
N GLY A 342 7.55 -16.47 -15.70
CA GLY A 342 7.13 -16.60 -17.09
C GLY A 342 8.17 -16.20 -18.14
N THR A 343 9.30 -15.62 -17.76
CA THR A 343 10.28 -15.05 -18.69
C THR A 343 11.29 -16.03 -19.25
N GLY A 344 11.34 -17.27 -18.73
CA GLY A 344 12.36 -18.27 -19.07
C GLY A 344 11.94 -19.37 -20.06
N SER A 345 10.65 -19.54 -20.36
CA SER A 345 10.19 -20.74 -21.09
C SER A 345 9.27 -20.52 -22.30
N SER A 346 8.84 -19.30 -22.60
CA SER A 346 8.02 -19.03 -23.80
C SER A 346 8.60 -17.87 -24.60
N GLY A 347 8.75 -18.09 -25.90
CA GLY A 347 9.47 -17.24 -26.83
C GLY A 347 9.07 -15.78 -26.84
N MET A 348 10.06 -14.96 -27.01
CA MET A 348 10.20 -13.54 -27.46
C MET A 348 9.08 -12.51 -27.25
N THR A 349 7.83 -12.86 -26.91
CA THR A 349 6.72 -11.90 -26.83
C THR A 349 6.36 -11.46 -25.40
N ASP A 350 6.52 -12.30 -24.37
CA ASP A 350 6.06 -11.99 -23.01
C ASP A 350 7.14 -11.39 -22.09
N GLY A 351 8.42 -11.66 -22.33
CA GLY A 351 9.52 -11.17 -21.50
C GLY A 351 9.69 -9.65 -21.48
N GLY A 352 9.28 -8.97 -22.53
CA GLY A 352 9.35 -7.51 -22.62
C GLY A 352 8.32 -6.79 -21.74
N THR A 353 7.12 -7.33 -21.59
CA THR A 353 6.04 -6.73 -20.82
C THR A 353 6.29 -6.85 -19.33
N THR A 354 6.66 -8.02 -18.86
CA THR A 354 7.00 -8.26 -17.44
C THR A 354 8.16 -7.36 -16.99
N SER A 355 9.19 -7.23 -17.82
CA SER A 355 10.35 -6.35 -17.54
C SER A 355 9.95 -4.88 -17.43
N ARG A 356 9.00 -4.38 -18.23
CA ARG A 356 8.51 -2.99 -18.16
C ARG A 356 7.66 -2.73 -16.92
N VAL A 357 6.76 -3.65 -16.58
CA VAL A 357 5.90 -3.55 -15.38
C VAL A 357 6.76 -3.45 -14.13
N PHE A 358 7.75 -4.35 -14.00
CA PHE A 358 8.69 -4.29 -12.88
C PHE A 358 9.60 -3.08 -12.93
N GLY A 359 10.00 -2.62 -14.12
CA GLY A 359 10.74 -1.38 -14.28
C GLY A 359 10.01 -0.20 -13.67
N SER A 360 8.71 -0.06 -13.94
CA SER A 360 7.86 0.99 -13.35
C SER A 360 7.77 0.87 -11.82
N PHE A 361 7.60 -0.34 -11.30
CA PHE A 361 7.58 -0.59 -9.85
C PHE A 361 8.93 -0.27 -9.18
N ILE A 362 10.04 -0.69 -9.77
CA ILE A 362 11.40 -0.43 -9.26
C ILE A 362 11.70 1.07 -9.26
N THR A 363 11.33 1.78 -10.32
CA THR A 363 11.48 3.24 -10.42
C THR A 363 10.66 3.92 -9.32
N TRP A 364 9.39 3.54 -9.18
CA TRP A 364 8.57 4.06 -8.08
C TRP A 364 9.19 3.79 -6.71
N LEU A 365 9.63 2.56 -6.43
CA LEU A 365 10.24 2.20 -5.13
C LEU A 365 11.49 3.05 -4.85
N GLN A 366 12.24 3.41 -5.89
CA GLN A 366 13.42 4.26 -5.77
C GLN A 366 13.05 5.72 -5.49
N GLU A 367 12.02 6.25 -6.17
CA GLU A 367 11.70 7.67 -6.22
C GLU A 367 10.58 8.08 -5.26
N LYS A 368 9.82 7.12 -4.72
CA LYS A 368 8.66 7.40 -3.88
C LYS A 368 9.00 8.29 -2.69
N THR A 369 8.14 9.26 -2.46
CA THR A 369 8.13 10.16 -1.30
C THR A 369 6.92 9.91 -0.38
N SER A 370 6.01 9.04 -0.80
CA SER A 370 4.83 8.64 -0.03
C SER A 370 5.22 7.71 1.13
N PRO A 371 4.55 7.79 2.29
CA PRO A 371 4.83 6.95 3.45
C PRO A 371 4.25 5.52 3.28
N VAL A 372 4.62 4.85 2.19
CA VAL A 372 4.32 3.43 1.93
C VAL A 372 5.58 2.62 2.21
N PHE A 373 5.52 1.64 3.09
CA PHE A 373 6.60 0.72 3.37
C PHE A 373 6.40 -0.59 2.60
N VAL A 374 7.36 -0.98 1.77
CA VAL A 374 7.25 -2.21 0.98
C VAL A 374 7.93 -3.36 1.70
N ILE A 375 7.20 -4.46 1.91
CA ILE A 375 7.76 -5.72 2.38
C ILE A 375 7.62 -6.74 1.25
N ALA A 376 8.73 -7.14 0.66
CA ALA A 376 8.73 -8.20 -0.35
C ALA A 376 9.36 -9.47 0.22
N THR A 377 8.81 -10.64 -0.12
CA THR A 377 9.40 -11.94 0.21
C THR A 377 9.85 -12.67 -1.05
N ALA A 378 10.90 -13.45 -0.97
CA ALA A 378 11.35 -14.32 -2.06
C ALA A 378 11.98 -15.61 -1.54
N ASN A 379 11.71 -16.71 -2.23
CA ASN A 379 12.29 -18.01 -1.95
C ASN A 379 13.45 -18.36 -2.90
N ASN A 380 13.56 -17.64 -4.02
CA ASN A 380 14.63 -17.85 -4.99
C ASN A 380 15.19 -16.53 -5.52
N VAL A 381 16.40 -16.19 -5.07
CA VAL A 381 17.09 -14.96 -5.47
C VAL A 381 17.53 -14.96 -6.93
N GLN A 382 17.78 -16.13 -7.53
CA GLN A 382 18.26 -16.24 -8.91
C GLN A 382 17.19 -15.82 -9.93
N GLN A 383 15.92 -15.88 -9.54
CA GLN A 383 14.79 -15.44 -10.38
C GLN A 383 14.49 -13.94 -10.26
N LEU A 384 15.11 -13.24 -9.32
CA LEU A 384 14.90 -11.81 -9.15
C LEU A 384 15.81 -10.99 -10.07
N PRO A 385 15.29 -9.92 -10.69
CA PRO A 385 16.13 -9.01 -11.45
C PRO A 385 17.24 -8.39 -10.59
N PRO A 386 18.48 -8.33 -11.10
CA PRO A 386 19.62 -7.74 -10.38
C PRO A 386 19.35 -6.29 -9.94
N GLU A 387 18.50 -5.57 -10.66
CA GLU A 387 18.10 -4.21 -10.37
C GLU A 387 17.44 -4.09 -9.00
N LEU A 388 16.58 -5.03 -8.60
CA LEU A 388 15.92 -5.04 -7.27
C LEU A 388 16.91 -5.18 -6.12
N LEU A 389 18.01 -5.86 -6.35
CA LEU A 389 19.02 -6.17 -5.34
C LEU A 389 20.04 -5.05 -5.13
N ARG A 390 19.99 -3.98 -5.95
CA ARG A 390 20.88 -2.83 -5.81
C ARG A 390 20.45 -1.93 -4.64
N LYS A 391 21.43 -1.36 -3.95
CA LYS A 391 21.20 -0.37 -2.88
C LYS A 391 20.35 0.81 -3.36
N GLY A 392 19.49 1.31 -2.49
CA GLY A 392 18.63 2.47 -2.76
C GLY A 392 17.21 2.14 -3.22
N ARG A 393 16.88 0.85 -3.44
CA ARG A 393 15.52 0.35 -3.69
C ARG A 393 14.87 -0.07 -2.38
N PHE A 394 15.38 -1.13 -1.79
CA PHE A 394 15.07 -1.50 -0.42
C PHE A 394 16.09 -0.88 0.54
N ASP A 395 15.67 -0.55 1.74
CA ASP A 395 16.55 -0.06 2.79
C ASP A 395 17.49 -1.16 3.29
N GLU A 396 16.96 -2.42 3.32
CA GLU A 396 17.72 -3.58 3.75
C GLU A 396 17.22 -4.86 3.07
N ILE A 397 18.15 -5.80 2.84
CA ILE A 397 17.86 -7.15 2.37
C ILE A 397 18.24 -8.10 3.50
N PHE A 398 17.26 -8.86 4.00
CA PHE A 398 17.47 -9.85 5.03
C PHE A 398 17.45 -11.27 4.48
N PHE A 399 18.41 -12.08 4.94
CA PHE A 399 18.41 -13.50 4.67
C PHE A 399 17.86 -14.27 5.88
N CYS A 400 16.77 -15.00 5.65
CA CYS A 400 16.11 -15.87 6.60
C CYS A 400 16.60 -17.31 6.38
N ASP A 401 17.58 -17.73 7.17
CA ASP A 401 18.12 -19.11 7.15
C ASP A 401 17.25 -20.05 7.98
N LEU A 402 17.57 -21.33 7.96
CA LEU A 402 16.96 -22.30 8.90
C LEU A 402 17.20 -21.87 10.34
N PRO A 403 16.25 -22.14 11.25
CA PRO A 403 16.34 -21.71 12.63
C PRO A 403 17.48 -22.41 13.36
N ASP A 404 18.21 -21.67 14.17
CA ASP A 404 19.24 -22.22 15.06
C ASP A 404 18.58 -22.95 16.27
N ARG A 405 19.39 -23.44 17.22
CA ARG A 405 18.88 -24.18 18.37
C ARG A 405 17.92 -23.36 19.21
N ASP A 406 18.26 -22.11 19.49
CA ASP A 406 17.44 -21.21 20.32
C ASP A 406 16.18 -20.78 19.56
N ASP A 407 16.28 -20.52 18.26
CA ASP A 407 15.14 -20.24 17.39
C ASP A 407 14.17 -21.43 17.36
N ARG A 408 14.66 -22.68 17.21
CA ARG A 408 13.82 -23.89 17.23
C ARG A 408 13.11 -24.08 18.57
N HIS A 409 13.80 -23.78 19.68
CA HIS A 409 13.17 -23.81 20.99
C HIS A 409 11.95 -22.89 21.07
N GLN A 410 12.13 -21.63 20.66
CA GLN A 410 11.02 -20.66 20.59
C GLN A 410 9.91 -21.11 19.65
N ILE A 411 10.25 -21.67 18.48
CA ILE A 411 9.28 -22.15 17.50
C ILE A 411 8.45 -23.31 18.07
N CYS A 412 9.08 -24.30 18.70
CA CYS A 412 8.38 -25.40 19.36
C CYS A 412 7.43 -24.89 20.44
N GLU A 413 7.92 -23.99 21.30
CA GLU A 413 7.11 -23.38 22.36
C GLU A 413 5.89 -22.64 21.79
N ILE A 414 6.06 -21.84 20.75
CA ILE A 414 4.98 -21.08 20.09
C ILE A 414 3.93 -22.03 19.53
N HIS A 415 4.33 -23.07 18.77
CA HIS A 415 3.38 -23.95 18.12
C HIS A 415 2.63 -24.86 19.11
N ILE A 416 3.28 -25.33 20.18
CA ILE A 416 2.61 -26.07 21.27
C ILE A 416 1.59 -25.16 21.97
N ARG A 417 1.97 -23.93 22.34
CA ARG A 417 1.07 -22.96 23.00
C ARG A 417 -0.12 -22.57 22.11
N ARG A 418 0.08 -22.41 20.81
CA ARG A 418 -1.00 -22.13 19.84
C ARG A 418 -2.03 -23.25 19.75
N LYS A 419 -1.67 -24.46 20.11
CA LYS A 419 -2.60 -25.63 20.20
C LYS A 419 -3.22 -25.79 21.59
N ASN A 420 -3.17 -24.76 22.43
CA ASN A 420 -3.71 -24.73 23.78
C ASN A 420 -3.08 -25.79 24.69
N ARG A 421 -1.78 -26.07 24.54
CA ARG A 421 -1.00 -26.93 25.44
C ARG A 421 0.07 -26.10 26.12
N ASP A 422 0.39 -26.50 27.37
CA ASP A 422 1.46 -25.87 28.13
C ASP A 422 2.82 -26.43 27.70
N PRO A 423 3.71 -25.60 27.12
CA PRO A 423 5.06 -26.03 26.71
C PRO A 423 5.89 -26.60 27.85
N GLY A 424 5.61 -26.20 29.10
CA GLY A 424 6.30 -26.75 30.30
C GLY A 424 6.05 -28.23 30.55
N GLN A 425 5.06 -28.85 29.92
CA GLN A 425 4.78 -30.29 30.02
C GLN A 425 5.60 -31.12 29.01
N PHE A 426 6.37 -30.46 28.14
CA PHE A 426 7.15 -31.12 27.09
C PHE A 426 8.65 -30.99 27.36
N ASP A 427 9.41 -32.01 26.98
CA ASP A 427 10.86 -31.95 26.95
C ASP A 427 11.31 -31.21 25.68
N LEU A 428 11.31 -29.88 25.78
CA LEU A 428 11.65 -29.01 24.63
C LEU A 428 13.09 -29.23 24.14
N ASP A 429 14.03 -29.59 25.03
CA ASP A 429 15.41 -29.86 24.61
C ASP A 429 15.49 -31.08 23.68
N LYS A 430 14.77 -32.17 23.99
CA LYS A 430 14.69 -33.34 23.10
C LYS A 430 14.04 -33.00 21.76
N LEU A 431 12.96 -32.20 21.76
CA LEU A 431 12.30 -31.74 20.53
C LEU A 431 13.22 -30.88 19.67
N VAL A 432 13.96 -29.97 20.28
CA VAL A 432 14.95 -29.12 19.60
C VAL A 432 16.08 -29.94 18.99
N ASP A 433 16.58 -30.95 19.69
CA ASP A 433 17.63 -31.83 19.17
C ASP A 433 17.12 -32.72 18.02
N ALA A 434 15.84 -33.10 18.03
CA ALA A 434 15.19 -33.86 16.97
C ALA A 434 14.81 -33.02 15.74
N THR A 435 14.77 -31.69 15.85
CA THR A 435 14.37 -30.76 14.77
C THR A 435 15.55 -30.07 14.10
N VAL A 436 16.75 -30.64 14.16
CA VAL A 436 17.92 -30.12 13.40
C VAL A 436 17.58 -30.12 11.91
N ASP A 437 17.92 -29.01 11.23
CA ASP A 437 17.63 -28.77 9.81
C ASP A 437 16.15 -28.63 9.44
N TYR A 438 15.24 -28.57 10.40
CA TYR A 438 13.83 -28.30 10.15
C TYR A 438 13.58 -26.79 10.01
N SER A 439 12.69 -26.42 9.10
CA SER A 439 12.11 -25.07 9.04
C SER A 439 11.01 -24.89 10.08
N GLY A 440 10.61 -23.66 10.37
CA GLY A 440 9.52 -23.38 11.30
C GLY A 440 8.18 -23.99 10.86
N ALA A 441 7.91 -23.99 9.56
CA ALA A 441 6.70 -24.59 9.00
C ALA A 441 6.67 -26.14 9.16
N GLU A 442 7.81 -26.79 9.05
CA GLU A 442 7.92 -28.25 9.25
C GLU A 442 7.72 -28.60 10.72
N ILE A 443 8.23 -27.79 11.66
CA ILE A 443 7.97 -27.96 13.09
C ILE A 443 6.47 -27.80 13.38
N GLU A 444 5.81 -26.80 12.79
CA GLU A 444 4.35 -26.63 12.88
C GLU A 444 3.59 -27.87 12.38
N GLN A 445 3.97 -28.38 11.22
CA GLN A 445 3.34 -29.56 10.62
C GLN A 445 3.53 -30.81 11.49
N ALA A 446 4.71 -30.97 12.09
CA ALA A 446 4.97 -32.07 13.01
C ALA A 446 4.06 -32.02 14.25
N VAL A 447 3.87 -30.82 14.81
CA VAL A 447 2.94 -30.61 15.93
C VAL A 447 1.50 -30.95 15.54
N ILE A 448 1.08 -30.53 14.33
CA ILE A 448 -0.27 -30.81 13.81
C ILE A 448 -0.46 -32.30 13.56
N ALA A 449 0.51 -32.97 12.92
CA ALA A 449 0.43 -34.39 12.64
C ALA A 449 0.36 -35.23 13.95
N ALA A 450 1.23 -34.93 14.89
CA ALA A 450 1.20 -35.60 16.20
C ALA A 450 -0.11 -35.37 16.97
N LEU A 451 -0.78 -34.22 16.78
CA LEU A 451 -2.11 -33.97 17.33
C LEU A 451 -3.19 -34.86 16.69
N TYR A 452 -3.11 -35.13 15.39
CA TYR A 452 -4.03 -36.05 14.72
C TYR A 452 -3.84 -37.47 15.23
N ASP A 453 -2.59 -37.93 15.40
CA ASP A 453 -2.29 -39.25 15.94
C ASP A 453 -2.81 -39.42 17.38
N ALA A 454 -2.58 -38.39 18.20
CA ALA A 454 -3.07 -38.37 19.59
C ALA A 454 -4.62 -38.38 19.65
N PHE A 455 -5.27 -37.63 18.77
CA PHE A 455 -6.73 -37.58 18.69
C PHE A 455 -7.32 -38.93 18.27
N ASP A 456 -6.72 -39.63 17.31
CA ASP A 456 -7.17 -40.94 16.84
C ASP A 456 -7.06 -41.99 17.93
N THR A 457 -6.03 -41.93 18.76
CA THR A 457 -5.83 -42.84 19.89
C THR A 457 -6.61 -42.47 21.15
N GLY A 458 -7.25 -41.30 21.18
CA GLY A 458 -7.96 -40.76 22.35
C GLY A 458 -7.03 -40.28 23.46
N GLU A 459 -5.75 -40.05 23.16
CA GLU A 459 -4.73 -39.56 24.08
C GLU A 459 -4.50 -38.04 23.86
N ASP A 460 -3.72 -37.39 24.71
CA ASP A 460 -3.26 -36.03 24.47
C ASP A 460 -1.84 -36.03 23.88
N LEU A 461 -1.44 -34.87 23.34
CA LEU A 461 -0.12 -34.67 22.75
C LEU A 461 0.98 -34.88 23.81
N THR A 462 1.99 -35.67 23.47
CA THR A 462 3.13 -35.97 24.36
C THR A 462 4.46 -35.71 23.63
N THR A 463 5.54 -35.59 24.40
CA THR A 463 6.90 -35.46 23.81
C THR A 463 7.25 -36.67 22.94
N GLU A 464 6.90 -37.88 23.40
CA GLU A 464 7.16 -39.13 22.69
C GLU A 464 6.37 -39.21 21.38
N GLY A 465 5.10 -38.75 21.40
CA GLY A 465 4.27 -38.65 20.21
C GLY A 465 4.92 -37.73 19.14
N LEU A 466 5.31 -36.52 19.54
CA LEU A 466 6.01 -35.58 18.68
C LEU A 466 7.31 -36.15 18.13
N LEU A 467 8.12 -36.81 18.96
CA LEU A 467 9.38 -37.42 18.53
C LEU A 467 9.18 -38.56 17.52
N ARG A 468 8.07 -39.31 17.62
CA ARG A 468 7.72 -40.34 16.61
C ARG A 468 7.40 -39.68 15.25
N THR A 469 6.49 -38.71 15.25
CA THR A 469 6.08 -37.98 14.05
C THR A 469 7.26 -37.27 13.38
N LEU A 470 8.17 -36.66 14.15
CA LEU A 470 9.36 -36.02 13.63
C LEU A 470 10.29 -36.96 12.87
N LYS A 471 10.39 -38.24 13.24
CA LYS A 471 11.21 -39.25 12.56
C LYS A 471 10.70 -39.59 11.17
N ASP A 472 9.40 -39.44 10.93
CA ASP A 472 8.76 -39.78 9.66
C ASP A 472 8.81 -38.63 8.64
N ILE A 473 9.14 -37.40 9.09
CA ILE A 473 9.25 -36.22 8.23
C ILE A 473 10.67 -36.08 7.72
N VAL A 474 10.83 -36.00 6.41
CA VAL A 474 12.12 -35.68 5.79
C VAL A 474 12.25 -34.16 5.66
N PRO A 475 13.25 -33.51 6.31
CA PRO A 475 13.41 -32.06 6.25
C PRO A 475 13.69 -31.57 4.84
N LEU A 476 13.12 -30.43 4.48
CA LEU A 476 13.36 -29.73 3.21
C LEU A 476 14.85 -29.43 2.99
N ALA A 477 15.59 -29.19 4.06
CA ALA A 477 17.03 -28.98 4.05
C ALA A 477 17.82 -30.17 3.45
N VAL A 478 17.28 -31.37 3.54
CA VAL A 478 17.91 -32.57 2.90
C VAL A 478 17.62 -32.59 1.41
N THR A 479 16.38 -32.33 1.00
CA THR A 479 15.95 -32.40 -0.39
C THR A 479 16.39 -31.19 -1.22
N MET A 480 16.61 -30.03 -0.60
CA MET A 480 17.02 -28.77 -1.24
C MET A 480 18.42 -28.31 -0.82
N ARG A 481 19.27 -29.20 -0.38
CA ARG A 481 20.60 -28.87 0.17
C ARG A 481 21.41 -27.94 -0.72
N GLU A 482 21.58 -28.28 -1.99
CA GLU A 482 22.37 -27.51 -2.95
C GLU A 482 21.80 -26.07 -3.12
N GLN A 483 20.49 -25.95 -3.20
CA GLN A 483 19.83 -24.65 -3.35
C GLN A 483 20.01 -23.79 -2.11
N ILE A 484 19.91 -24.37 -0.91
CA ILE A 484 20.10 -23.67 0.35
C ILE A 484 21.55 -23.21 0.49
N GLU A 485 22.52 -24.05 0.15
CA GLU A 485 23.94 -23.68 0.18
C GLU A 485 24.25 -22.55 -0.81
N ALA A 486 23.71 -22.60 -2.01
CA ALA A 486 23.86 -21.53 -2.99
C ALA A 486 23.25 -20.19 -2.50
N MET A 487 22.08 -20.23 -1.84
CA MET A 487 21.48 -19.05 -1.23
C MET A 487 22.32 -18.50 -0.07
N ARG A 488 22.87 -19.36 0.77
CA ARG A 488 23.76 -18.98 1.88
C ARG A 488 25.01 -18.29 1.38
N GLU A 489 25.63 -18.83 0.32
CA GLU A 489 26.83 -18.24 -0.27
C GLU A 489 26.53 -16.87 -0.87
N TRP A 490 25.43 -16.74 -1.60
CA TRP A 490 24.97 -15.45 -2.12
C TRP A 490 24.72 -14.43 -0.99
N ALA A 491 24.07 -14.87 0.10
CA ALA A 491 23.67 -14.00 1.21
C ALA A 491 24.87 -13.47 2.01
N ARG A 492 25.97 -14.22 2.10
CA ARG A 492 27.17 -13.84 2.88
C ARG A 492 27.70 -12.45 2.55
N THR A 493 27.59 -12.03 1.29
CA THR A 493 28.15 -10.75 0.82
C THR A 493 27.09 -9.72 0.45
N ARG A 494 25.79 -10.09 0.40
CA ARG A 494 24.75 -9.24 -0.17
C ARG A 494 23.54 -9.01 0.73
N ALA A 495 23.38 -9.81 1.78
CA ALA A 495 22.22 -9.70 2.67
C ALA A 495 22.66 -9.68 4.13
N ARG A 496 21.82 -9.10 4.97
CA ARG A 496 21.95 -9.13 6.42
C ARG A 496 21.23 -10.36 6.96
N MET A 497 21.86 -11.09 7.88
CA MET A 497 21.20 -12.22 8.53
C MET A 497 20.02 -11.74 9.36
N ALA A 498 18.87 -12.42 9.27
CA ALA A 498 17.67 -12.10 10.05
C ALA A 498 17.81 -12.49 11.53
N SER A 499 18.55 -13.58 11.82
CA SER A 499 18.94 -14.01 13.18
C SER A 499 20.45 -13.79 13.39
N ALA A 500 20.85 -13.48 14.63
CA ALA A 500 22.26 -13.42 14.98
C ALA A 500 22.84 -14.84 15.02
N ARG A 501 23.97 -15.09 14.31
CA ARG A 501 24.69 -16.36 14.45
C ARG A 501 25.25 -16.45 15.86
N ARG A 502 24.65 -17.28 16.69
CA ARG A 502 25.15 -17.58 18.01
C ARG A 502 26.08 -18.78 17.90
N GLY A 503 27.37 -18.55 18.17
CA GLY A 503 28.33 -19.64 18.33
C GLY A 503 27.89 -20.55 19.48
N SER A 504 28.08 -21.85 19.36
CA SER A 504 27.74 -22.85 20.38
C SER A 504 28.43 -22.53 21.71
N GLY A 505 27.78 -21.78 22.61
CA GLY A 505 28.31 -21.48 23.92
C GLY A 505 27.88 -20.21 24.65
N GLY A 506 26.97 -19.42 24.13
CA GLY A 506 26.54 -18.18 24.79
C GLY A 506 25.11 -18.25 25.32
N LYS A 507 24.93 -18.37 26.64
CA LYS A 507 23.64 -18.11 27.31
C LYS A 507 23.23 -16.66 27.03
N THR A 508 22.26 -16.42 26.17
CA THR A 508 21.58 -15.12 26.07
C THR A 508 20.26 -15.20 26.79
N LYS A 509 20.15 -14.38 27.82
CA LYS A 509 18.91 -14.07 28.52
C LYS A 509 17.91 -13.45 27.53
N ASP A 510 16.63 -13.68 27.78
CA ASP A 510 15.42 -13.13 27.16
C ASP A 510 15.49 -11.65 26.76
N GLY A 511 16.40 -11.31 25.84
CA GLY A 511 16.76 -9.91 25.58
C GLY A 511 15.64 -9.12 24.88
N TRP A 512 14.79 -9.77 24.09
CA TRP A 512 13.80 -9.07 23.29
C TRP A 512 12.45 -8.93 24.03
N MET A 513 11.90 -10.02 24.61
CA MET A 513 10.66 -9.94 25.39
C MET A 513 10.82 -9.11 26.66
N ALA A 514 11.97 -9.20 27.34
CA ALA A 514 12.26 -8.35 28.49
C ALA A 514 12.42 -6.87 28.12
N LYS A 515 12.91 -6.58 26.91
CA LYS A 515 13.16 -5.21 26.47
C LYS A 515 11.93 -4.53 25.87
N TYR A 516 10.98 -5.26 25.29
CA TYR A 516 9.85 -4.72 24.52
C TYR A 516 8.49 -5.33 24.86
N GLY A 517 8.41 -6.39 25.65
CA GLY A 517 7.16 -7.07 26.05
C GLY A 517 6.34 -6.37 27.14
N ALA A 518 6.96 -5.43 27.88
CA ALA A 518 6.32 -4.80 29.06
C ALA A 518 5.47 -3.54 28.75
N GLN A 519 5.31 -3.14 27.49
CA GLN A 519 4.59 -1.90 27.15
C GLN A 519 3.08 -2.06 26.91
N ARG A 520 2.47 -3.21 27.15
CA ARG A 520 1.01 -3.42 27.00
C ARG A 520 0.16 -3.27 28.27
N SER A 521 0.73 -3.00 29.44
CA SER A 521 -0.03 -2.85 30.71
C SER A 521 -0.28 -1.40 31.15
N GLY A 522 -0.20 -0.43 30.25
CA GLY A 522 -0.29 0.99 30.57
C GLY A 522 -1.38 1.77 29.83
N LEU A 523 -2.57 1.18 29.61
CA LEU A 523 -3.79 1.90 29.24
C LEU A 523 -4.92 1.43 30.13
N GLY A 524 -5.01 2.03 31.32
CA GLY A 524 -6.10 1.83 32.27
C GLY A 524 -5.81 2.44 33.63
N ASP A 525 -6.40 3.61 33.87
CA ASP A 525 -6.79 4.21 35.16
C ASP A 525 -5.76 4.60 36.23
N LYS A 526 -5.53 5.84 36.48
CA LYS A 526 -6.17 6.86 37.33
C LYS A 526 -5.24 8.04 37.65
N PRO A 527 -5.75 9.24 37.89
CA PRO A 527 -4.93 10.39 38.20
C PRO A 527 -4.73 10.56 39.73
N GLY A 528 -3.59 11.07 40.09
CA GLY A 528 -3.37 11.66 41.42
C GLY A 528 -2.22 11.04 42.18
N GLU A 529 -1.08 11.73 42.17
CA GLU A 529 -0.45 12.29 43.38
C GLU A 529 0.91 12.87 42.97
N THR A 530 1.03 14.15 43.27
CA THR A 530 2.24 14.95 43.21
C THR A 530 3.22 14.54 44.31
N THR A 531 4.45 14.24 43.93
CA THR A 531 5.60 14.53 44.80
C THR A 531 6.77 15.01 43.94
N SER A 532 7.17 16.25 44.20
CA SER A 532 8.41 16.86 43.79
C SER A 532 9.62 16.09 44.30
N ASP A 533 10.57 15.84 43.46
CA ASP A 533 11.97 15.80 43.90
C ASP A 533 12.90 16.27 42.78
N ASP A 534 13.68 17.28 43.12
CA ASP A 534 14.71 17.92 42.32
C ASP A 534 15.94 17.01 42.22
N GLY A 535 16.47 16.84 41.05
CA GLY A 535 17.71 16.11 40.84
C GLY A 535 18.40 16.47 39.53
N GLU A 536 19.11 17.59 39.55
CA GLU A 536 20.09 17.95 38.50
C GLU A 536 21.05 16.83 38.19
N ARG A 537 21.24 16.50 36.91
CA ARG A 537 22.44 15.84 36.41
C ARG A 537 23.00 16.59 35.20
N LYS A 538 24.14 17.21 35.48
CA LYS A 538 25.07 17.84 34.54
C LYS A 538 25.46 16.87 33.43
N LEU A 539 25.42 17.39 32.20
CA LEU A 539 26.14 16.84 31.04
C LEU A 539 27.59 17.33 31.11
N GLU A 540 28.54 16.41 31.11
CA GLU A 540 29.91 16.66 30.67
C GLU A 540 30.11 15.94 29.34
N LEU A 541 30.57 16.73 28.37
CA LEU A 541 31.25 16.55 27.08
C LEU A 541 31.01 15.28 26.24
#